data_fe450ef8d8b94773cbaa718855584b94
#
_entry.id   fe450ef8d8b94773cbaa718855584b94
#
_cell.length_a   1.000
_cell.length_b   1.000
_cell.length_c   1.000
_cell.angle_alpha   90.00
_cell.angle_beta   90.00
_cell.angle_gamma   90.00
#
_symmetry.space_group_name_H-M   'P 1'
#
loop_
_entity.id
_entity.type
_entity.pdbx_description
1 polymer ?
#
loop_
_entity_poly.entity_id
_entity_poly.type
_entity_poly.pdbx_seq_one_letter_code
_entity_poly.pdbx_strand_id
1 'polypeptide(L)'
;MSFQVIQLSCDMPLSQRGIETAKISYRSLCTRAVAGFALAMSISFIGADKSYAAEHVIEMYAEDIKDDGLLLAYRMHSHKVDGLDVTGRYSPNATIPGPIIELTEGDKVKLTLFNTISADYPVKGISQQVSVHVHGVHYKILSDGTLKAINRVLDEGAGEGPENNFVTYEYEWDVAPGTAGTWAYHDHNYENHNGAEHKGLFGAIIVHPAGSSQQAGSYSKEYLLYLGDDAFWGVEIDGATKQQSKHGVNPSFNASKNTDVRFHLIALGTDIHNFSLNGYKWFDPGTHNLINQIAIGPLEKHVFVVKANKSTQYMDNNFTNKLLGMTGNFIVD
;
A
#
# COMPACT_ATOMS: atom_id res chain seq x y z
N MET A 1 -8.09 -45.57 20.72
CA MET A 1 -6.69 -45.21 20.94
C MET A 1 -6.65 -43.94 21.74
N SER A 2 -6.28 -44.09 23.01
CA SER A 2 -6.30 -43.04 24.02
C SER A 2 -4.99 -42.29 23.97
N PHE A 3 -5.02 -40.94 23.86
CA PHE A 3 -3.86 -40.09 24.05
C PHE A 3 -3.77 -39.65 25.51
N GLN A 4 -2.69 -40.07 26.18
CA GLN A 4 -2.33 -39.64 27.53
C GLN A 4 -1.69 -38.25 27.48
N VAL A 5 -2.21 -37.35 28.30
CA VAL A 5 -1.62 -36.06 28.62
C VAL A 5 -0.57 -36.27 29.70
N ILE A 6 0.68 -35.93 29.43
CA ILE A 6 1.75 -35.92 30.42
C ILE A 6 1.80 -34.51 31.04
N GLN A 7 1.49 -34.50 32.34
CA GLN A 7 1.60 -33.33 33.21
C GLN A 7 2.96 -33.39 33.91
N LEU A 8 3.85 -32.45 33.64
CA LEU A 8 5.11 -32.29 34.34
C LEU A 8 4.94 -31.24 35.43
N SER A 9 4.96 -31.67 36.67
CA SER A 9 5.10 -30.84 37.87
C SER A 9 6.59 -30.64 38.16
N CYS A 10 7.01 -29.39 38.31
CA CYS A 10 8.32 -29.03 38.84
C CYS A 10 8.16 -28.39 40.21
N ASP A 11 8.34 -29.18 41.25
CA ASP A 11 8.59 -28.70 42.59
C ASP A 11 10.09 -28.47 42.77
N MET A 12 10.47 -27.27 43.20
CA MET A 12 11.79 -27.02 43.80
C MET A 12 11.68 -26.21 45.09
N PRO A 13 12.45 -26.55 46.12
CA PRO A 13 12.27 -26.05 47.49
C PRO A 13 13.00 -24.71 47.70
N LEU A 14 12.38 -23.89 48.54
CA LEU A 14 12.93 -22.66 49.10
C LEU A 14 14.08 -22.96 50.07
N SER A 15 15.24 -22.34 49.88
CA SER A 15 16.24 -22.18 50.92
C SER A 15 16.34 -20.72 51.34
N GLN A 16 16.13 -20.55 52.65
CA GLN A 16 16.26 -19.29 53.39
C GLN A 16 17.70 -18.80 53.43
N ARG A 17 17.91 -17.50 53.22
CA ARG A 17 19.02 -16.76 53.89
C ARG A 17 18.70 -15.27 53.96
N GLY A 18 18.59 -14.78 55.17
CA GLY A 18 19.28 -13.63 55.74
C GLY A 18 18.72 -12.24 55.39
N ILE A 19 17.85 -11.76 56.25
CA ILE A 19 17.44 -10.34 56.32
C ILE A 19 18.45 -9.61 57.22
N GLU A 20 19.21 -8.64 56.70
CA GLU A 20 19.84 -7.60 57.49
C GLU A 20 19.11 -6.30 57.32
N THR A 21 18.53 -5.85 58.42
CA THR A 21 17.84 -4.57 58.59
C THR A 21 18.85 -3.47 58.94
N ALA A 22 19.06 -2.49 58.07
CA ALA A 22 19.73 -1.25 58.40
C ALA A 22 18.70 -0.20 58.84
N LYS A 23 18.70 0.14 60.12
CA LYS A 23 17.97 1.25 60.73
C LYS A 23 18.70 2.55 60.38
N ILE A 24 18.04 3.49 59.71
CA ILE A 24 18.48 4.88 59.66
C ILE A 24 17.55 5.74 60.48
N SER A 25 18.14 6.38 61.49
CA SER A 25 17.58 7.24 62.50
C SER A 25 17.14 8.61 61.92
N TYR A 26 15.92 9.02 62.20
CA TYR A 26 15.48 10.41 62.06
C TYR A 26 15.97 11.25 63.20
N ARG A 27 16.66 12.35 62.92
CA ARG A 27 16.70 13.53 63.80
C ARG A 27 16.63 14.82 62.98
N SER A 28 15.59 15.51 63.32
CA SER A 28 15.20 16.91 63.20
C SER A 28 16.33 17.95 62.98
N LEU A 29 16.09 18.87 62.04
CA LEU A 29 16.29 20.32 62.30
C LEU A 29 15.36 21.14 61.41
N CYS A 30 14.45 21.87 62.08
CA CYS A 30 13.71 23.01 61.54
C CYS A 30 14.68 24.21 61.35
N THR A 31 14.58 24.93 60.26
CA THR A 31 14.30 26.42 60.27
C THR A 31 14.28 26.99 58.85
N ARG A 32 13.15 27.60 58.54
CA ARG A 32 12.86 28.80 57.73
C ARG A 32 13.69 29.12 56.47
N ALA A 33 13.03 29.05 55.29
CA ALA A 33 12.96 30.21 54.39
C ALA A 33 11.79 30.00 53.42
N VAL A 34 10.84 30.94 53.47
CA VAL A 34 9.72 31.07 52.51
C VAL A 34 10.30 31.67 51.22
N ALA A 35 10.31 30.91 50.16
CA ALA A 35 10.38 31.45 48.81
C ALA A 35 9.54 30.55 47.91
N GLY A 36 8.48 31.15 47.37
CA GLY A 36 7.53 30.43 46.51
C GLY A 36 8.18 29.97 45.23
N PHE A 37 8.12 28.67 45.02
CA PHE A 37 8.24 28.07 43.70
C PHE A 37 6.93 27.29 43.44
N ALA A 38 6.07 27.90 42.65
CA ALA A 38 4.95 27.19 42.05
C ALA A 38 5.56 26.18 41.07
N LEU A 39 5.72 24.93 41.52
CA LEU A 39 6.05 23.81 40.67
C LEU A 39 4.78 23.47 39.90
N ALA A 40 4.63 24.04 38.71
CA ALA A 40 3.66 23.57 37.73
C ALA A 40 4.05 22.12 37.39
N MET A 41 3.37 21.15 38.01
CA MET A 41 3.32 19.78 37.52
C MET A 41 2.59 19.84 36.20
N SER A 42 3.31 19.97 35.12
CA SER A 42 2.83 19.57 33.83
C SER A 42 2.69 18.03 33.86
N ILE A 43 1.49 17.58 34.19
CA ILE A 43 1.07 16.21 33.91
C ILE A 43 1.02 16.16 32.40
N SER A 44 2.12 15.72 31.77
CA SER A 44 2.08 15.24 30.42
C SER A 44 1.16 14.01 30.47
N PHE A 45 -0.10 14.21 30.15
CA PHE A 45 -0.91 13.12 29.65
C PHE A 45 -0.18 12.62 28.39
N ILE A 46 0.58 11.56 28.53
CA ILE A 46 0.85 10.67 27.43
C ILE A 46 -0.52 10.04 27.14
N GLY A 47 -1.36 10.78 26.42
CA GLY A 47 -2.51 10.21 25.77
C GLY A 47 -1.89 9.13 24.87
N ALA A 48 -2.14 7.87 25.18
CA ALA A 48 -2.08 6.86 24.15
C ALA A 48 -3.02 7.41 23.06
N ASP A 49 -2.45 7.86 21.95
CA ASP A 49 -3.23 8.18 20.77
C ASP A 49 -4.00 6.90 20.45
N LYS A 50 -5.27 6.90 20.83
CA LYS A 50 -6.21 5.94 20.29
C LYS A 50 -6.21 6.26 18.81
N SER A 51 -5.53 5.44 18.02
CA SER A 51 -5.72 5.42 16.60
C SER A 51 -7.21 5.17 16.39
N TYR A 52 -7.94 6.24 16.18
CA TYR A 52 -9.33 6.15 15.75
C TYR A 52 -9.29 5.66 14.32
N ALA A 53 -10.10 4.65 14.03
CA ALA A 53 -10.38 4.23 12.67
C ALA A 53 -10.86 5.45 11.87
N ALA A 54 -10.14 5.79 10.82
CA ALA A 54 -10.53 6.91 9.97
C ALA A 54 -11.58 6.46 8.95
N GLU A 55 -12.45 7.39 8.56
CA GLU A 55 -13.38 7.19 7.46
C GLU A 55 -12.83 7.86 6.20
N HIS A 56 -12.57 7.05 5.18
CA HIS A 56 -12.13 7.51 3.86
C HIS A 56 -13.32 7.56 2.91
N VAL A 57 -13.57 8.74 2.35
CA VAL A 57 -14.55 8.93 1.27
C VAL A 57 -13.81 9.30 0.01
N ILE A 58 -13.87 8.44 -0.99
CA ILE A 58 -13.10 8.53 -2.21
C ILE A 58 -14.03 8.59 -3.42
N GLU A 59 -13.76 9.51 -4.33
CA GLU A 59 -14.30 9.53 -5.69
C GLU A 59 -13.15 9.32 -6.66
N MET A 60 -13.28 8.31 -7.50
CA MET A 60 -12.25 7.92 -8.45
C MET A 60 -12.84 7.77 -9.86
N TYR A 61 -12.12 8.24 -10.86
CA TYR A 61 -12.51 8.14 -12.26
C TYR A 61 -11.68 7.06 -12.95
N ALA A 62 -12.33 6.23 -13.77
CA ALA A 62 -11.67 5.45 -14.80
C ALA A 62 -11.80 6.23 -16.11
N GLU A 63 -10.69 6.62 -16.71
CA GLU A 63 -10.68 7.48 -17.88
C GLU A 63 -9.60 7.07 -18.89
N ASP A 64 -9.79 7.46 -20.13
CA ASP A 64 -8.79 7.31 -21.19
C ASP A 64 -7.71 8.39 -21.10
N ILE A 65 -6.46 8.01 -21.37
CA ILE A 65 -5.34 8.94 -21.45
C ILE A 65 -5.34 9.58 -22.84
N LYS A 66 -5.65 10.87 -22.89
CA LYS A 66 -5.94 11.60 -24.14
C LYS A 66 -4.80 11.61 -25.18
N ASP A 67 -3.57 11.52 -24.73
CA ASP A 67 -2.38 11.57 -25.61
C ASP A 67 -1.93 10.18 -26.06
N ASP A 68 -2.54 9.13 -25.55
CA ASP A 68 -2.31 7.74 -25.94
C ASP A 68 -3.66 7.02 -26.02
N GLY A 69 -4.24 6.98 -27.19
CA GLY A 69 -5.60 6.53 -27.45
C GLY A 69 -5.93 5.07 -27.09
N LEU A 70 -5.00 4.35 -26.46
CA LEU A 70 -5.18 2.97 -26.01
C LEU A 70 -5.00 2.77 -24.51
N LEU A 71 -4.44 3.74 -23.80
CA LEU A 71 -4.19 3.61 -22.37
C LEU A 71 -5.37 4.16 -21.56
N LEU A 72 -5.64 3.47 -20.45
CA LEU A 72 -6.64 3.84 -19.45
C LEU A 72 -5.96 4.09 -18.11
N ALA A 73 -6.57 4.87 -17.24
CA ALA A 73 -6.04 5.07 -15.90
C ALA A 73 -7.15 5.35 -14.88
N TYR A 74 -6.87 5.01 -13.64
CA TYR A 74 -7.60 5.58 -12.52
C TYR A 74 -7.04 6.95 -12.16
N ARG A 75 -7.94 7.90 -11.90
CA ARG A 75 -7.58 9.21 -11.36
C ARG A 75 -8.36 9.52 -10.10
N MET A 76 -7.67 9.95 -9.06
CA MET A 76 -8.33 10.46 -7.86
C MET A 76 -9.03 11.78 -8.19
N HIS A 77 -10.36 11.79 -8.03
CA HIS A 77 -11.17 12.99 -8.20
C HIS A 77 -11.33 13.73 -6.87
N SER A 78 -11.69 13.01 -5.83
CA SER A 78 -11.69 13.54 -4.47
C SER A 78 -11.32 12.45 -3.46
N HIS A 79 -10.66 12.85 -2.37
CA HIS A 79 -10.37 12.00 -1.23
C HIS A 79 -10.51 12.82 0.07
N LYS A 80 -11.41 12.38 0.92
CA LYS A 80 -11.60 12.97 2.26
C LYS A 80 -11.32 11.92 3.32
N VAL A 81 -10.62 12.33 4.36
CA VAL A 81 -10.33 11.51 5.55
C VAL A 81 -10.95 12.21 6.75
N ASP A 82 -11.94 11.60 7.39
CA ASP A 82 -12.74 12.20 8.47
C ASP A 82 -13.30 13.58 8.08
N GLY A 83 -13.71 13.71 6.81
CA GLY A 83 -14.22 14.95 6.24
C GLY A 83 -13.17 15.97 5.81
N LEU A 84 -11.88 15.76 6.13
CA LEU A 84 -10.79 16.64 5.68
C LEU A 84 -10.36 16.27 4.26
N ASP A 85 -10.38 17.24 3.37
CA ASP A 85 -9.94 17.06 1.97
C ASP A 85 -8.42 16.86 1.89
N VAL A 86 -8.01 15.72 1.34
CA VAL A 86 -6.63 15.34 1.10
C VAL A 86 -6.34 15.10 -0.40
N THR A 87 -7.25 15.49 -1.26
CA THR A 87 -7.16 15.29 -2.72
C THR A 87 -5.87 15.86 -3.31
N GLY A 88 -5.39 16.98 -2.77
CA GLY A 88 -4.13 17.60 -3.21
C GLY A 88 -2.87 16.74 -3.06
N ARG A 89 -2.96 15.57 -2.44
CA ARG A 89 -1.86 14.58 -2.38
C ARG A 89 -1.68 13.80 -3.68
N TYR A 90 -2.65 13.84 -4.59
CA TYR A 90 -2.68 13.05 -5.81
C TYR A 90 -2.43 13.91 -7.04
N SER A 91 -1.98 13.27 -8.12
CA SER A 91 -1.89 13.92 -9.42
C SER A 91 -3.28 14.39 -9.88
N PRO A 92 -3.40 15.64 -10.36
CA PRO A 92 -4.66 16.11 -10.93
C PRO A 92 -4.97 15.46 -12.29
N ASN A 93 -3.99 14.80 -12.89
CA ASN A 93 -4.11 14.11 -14.18
C ASN A 93 -4.10 12.60 -13.97
N ALA A 94 -4.73 11.89 -14.89
CA ALA A 94 -4.62 10.43 -14.98
C ALA A 94 -3.17 9.99 -15.18
N THR A 95 -2.74 9.00 -14.43
CA THR A 95 -1.38 8.43 -14.50
C THR A 95 -1.45 6.91 -14.44
N ILE A 96 -0.47 6.26 -15.04
CA ILE A 96 -0.21 4.83 -14.86
C ILE A 96 1.16 4.68 -14.19
N PRO A 97 1.25 4.05 -13.05
CA PRO A 97 0.16 3.46 -12.25
C PRO A 97 -0.86 4.48 -11.75
N GLY A 98 -2.05 4.01 -11.38
CA GLY A 98 -3.09 4.79 -10.72
C GLY A 98 -2.72 5.23 -9.30
N PRO A 99 -3.62 5.92 -8.57
CA PRO A 99 -3.37 6.45 -7.23
C PRO A 99 -2.89 5.39 -6.22
N ILE A 100 -1.97 5.77 -5.34
CA ILE A 100 -1.62 4.99 -4.16
C ILE A 100 -2.50 5.45 -3.00
N ILE A 101 -3.36 4.54 -2.52
CA ILE A 101 -4.27 4.82 -1.40
C ILE A 101 -3.60 4.33 -0.12
N GLU A 102 -3.31 5.24 0.80
CA GLU A 102 -2.78 4.88 2.12
C GLU A 102 -3.87 4.79 3.15
N LEU A 103 -3.89 3.68 3.87
CA LEU A 103 -4.87 3.32 4.89
C LEU A 103 -4.14 2.84 6.14
N THR A 104 -4.85 2.77 7.26
CA THR A 104 -4.39 2.17 8.50
C THR A 104 -5.36 1.06 8.93
N GLU A 105 -4.87 0.01 9.54
CA GLU A 105 -5.73 -1.02 10.11
C GLU A 105 -6.78 -0.41 11.05
N GLY A 106 -8.03 -0.74 10.82
CA GLY A 106 -9.19 -0.16 11.48
C GLY A 106 -9.98 0.81 10.61
N ASP A 107 -9.38 1.39 9.57
CA ASP A 107 -10.04 2.36 8.70
C ASP A 107 -11.22 1.75 7.92
N LYS A 108 -12.12 2.63 7.50
CA LYS A 108 -13.24 2.30 6.62
C LYS A 108 -13.15 3.13 5.36
N VAL A 109 -13.43 2.50 4.23
CA VAL A 109 -13.35 3.14 2.93
C VAL A 109 -14.69 3.04 2.24
N LYS A 110 -15.18 4.18 1.77
CA LYS A 110 -16.28 4.30 0.84
C LYS A 110 -15.72 4.89 -0.44
N LEU A 111 -15.69 4.10 -1.51
CA LEU A 111 -15.16 4.50 -2.80
C LEU A 111 -16.28 4.50 -3.84
N THR A 112 -16.45 5.65 -4.52
CA THR A 112 -17.33 5.76 -5.68
C THR A 112 -16.47 5.80 -6.94
N LEU A 113 -16.66 4.81 -7.81
CA LEU A 113 -16.03 4.78 -9.13
C LEU A 113 -16.96 5.41 -10.16
N PHE A 114 -16.42 6.30 -10.96
CA PHE A 114 -17.08 6.88 -12.12
C PHE A 114 -16.39 6.34 -13.38
N ASN A 115 -17.15 5.68 -14.25
CA ASN A 115 -16.64 5.31 -15.56
C ASN A 115 -16.80 6.52 -16.50
N THR A 116 -15.71 7.19 -16.78
CA THR A 116 -15.64 8.37 -17.66
C THR A 116 -14.84 8.11 -18.93
N ILE A 117 -14.63 6.84 -19.27
CA ILE A 117 -13.97 6.44 -20.51
C ILE A 117 -14.80 6.93 -21.69
N SER A 118 -14.17 7.50 -22.70
CA SER A 118 -14.83 8.06 -23.87
C SER A 118 -15.71 7.02 -24.59
N ALA A 119 -16.90 7.39 -25.01
CA ALA A 119 -17.81 6.50 -25.72
C ALA A 119 -17.24 6.01 -27.07
N ASP A 120 -16.30 6.76 -27.65
CA ASP A 120 -15.59 6.45 -28.88
C ASP A 120 -14.24 5.75 -28.64
N TYR A 121 -13.97 5.29 -27.42
CA TYR A 121 -12.77 4.51 -27.12
C TYR A 121 -12.63 3.34 -28.09
N PRO A 122 -11.48 3.19 -28.76
CA PRO A 122 -11.39 2.36 -29.97
C PRO A 122 -11.49 0.86 -29.72
N VAL A 123 -11.28 0.41 -28.47
CA VAL A 123 -11.32 -1.02 -28.13
C VAL A 123 -12.70 -1.35 -27.53
N LYS A 124 -13.55 -1.94 -28.34
CA LYS A 124 -14.90 -2.33 -27.92
C LYS A 124 -14.87 -3.32 -26.76
N GLY A 125 -15.78 -3.16 -25.82
CA GLY A 125 -15.97 -4.02 -24.67
C GLY A 125 -15.11 -3.64 -23.46
N ILE A 126 -13.95 -3.00 -23.65
CA ILE A 126 -13.10 -2.59 -22.53
C ILE A 126 -13.69 -1.37 -21.79
N SER A 127 -14.16 -0.36 -22.55
CA SER A 127 -14.65 0.89 -21.95
C SER A 127 -16.03 0.77 -21.32
N GLN A 128 -16.81 -0.23 -21.69
CA GLN A 128 -18.22 -0.32 -21.31
C GLN A 128 -18.45 -0.84 -19.89
N GLN A 129 -17.47 -1.54 -19.34
CA GLN A 129 -17.57 -2.15 -18.03
C GLN A 129 -16.23 -2.05 -17.32
N VAL A 130 -16.17 -1.34 -16.23
CA VAL A 130 -14.99 -1.22 -15.40
C VAL A 130 -15.33 -1.41 -13.94
N SER A 131 -14.35 -1.83 -13.15
CA SER A 131 -14.52 -2.06 -11.73
C SER A 131 -13.32 -1.60 -10.93
N VAL A 132 -13.40 -1.71 -9.62
CA VAL A 132 -12.25 -1.68 -8.71
C VAL A 132 -12.32 -2.92 -7.86
N HIS A 133 -11.54 -3.93 -8.23
CA HIS A 133 -11.28 -5.08 -7.37
C HIS A 133 -10.07 -4.78 -6.48
N VAL A 134 -10.18 -5.08 -5.20
CA VAL A 134 -9.17 -4.74 -4.21
C VAL A 134 -8.67 -5.99 -3.50
N HIS A 135 -7.38 -6.01 -3.22
CA HIS A 135 -6.75 -7.04 -2.41
C HIS A 135 -6.42 -6.54 -1.00
N GLY A 136 -6.32 -7.46 -0.06
CA GLY A 136 -5.79 -7.20 1.28
C GLY A 136 -6.72 -6.51 2.27
N VAL A 137 -7.88 -6.07 1.87
CA VAL A 137 -8.91 -5.50 2.75
C VAL A 137 -10.16 -6.39 2.77
N HIS A 138 -11.03 -6.22 3.75
CA HIS A 138 -12.28 -6.96 3.82
C HIS A 138 -13.40 -6.21 3.10
N TYR A 139 -14.25 -6.93 2.41
CA TYR A 139 -15.40 -6.39 1.70
C TYR A 139 -16.54 -7.41 1.64
N LYS A 140 -17.75 -6.91 1.39
CA LYS A 140 -18.89 -7.76 1.04
C LYS A 140 -18.89 -8.04 -0.46
N ILE A 141 -19.57 -9.09 -0.88
CA ILE A 141 -19.61 -9.54 -2.29
C ILE A 141 -20.03 -8.44 -3.29
N LEU A 142 -20.82 -7.47 -2.88
CA LEU A 142 -21.19 -6.35 -3.73
C LEU A 142 -20.12 -5.28 -3.85
N SER A 143 -19.05 -5.37 -3.06
CA SER A 143 -17.93 -4.43 -3.05
C SER A 143 -16.61 -5.11 -3.43
N ASP A 144 -16.64 -6.30 -4.04
CA ASP A 144 -15.46 -7.01 -4.47
C ASP A 144 -14.92 -6.58 -5.84
N GLY A 145 -15.74 -5.88 -6.65
CA GLY A 145 -15.33 -5.41 -7.98
C GLY A 145 -15.24 -6.50 -9.04
N THR A 146 -15.69 -7.72 -8.75
CA THR A 146 -15.73 -8.82 -9.71
C THR A 146 -17.10 -8.88 -10.45
N LEU A 147 -17.51 -10.03 -10.89
CA LEU A 147 -18.67 -10.30 -11.74
C LEU A 147 -19.96 -9.59 -11.34
N LYS A 148 -20.21 -9.40 -10.05
CA LYS A 148 -21.47 -8.83 -9.53
C LYS A 148 -21.39 -7.36 -9.17
N ALA A 149 -20.20 -6.79 -9.21
CA ALA A 149 -19.92 -5.45 -8.74
C ALA A 149 -19.15 -4.63 -9.79
N ILE A 150 -19.51 -4.83 -11.06
CA ILE A 150 -18.93 -4.14 -12.19
C ILE A 150 -19.72 -2.87 -12.48
N ASN A 151 -19.02 -1.77 -12.59
CA ASN A 151 -19.56 -0.50 -13.04
C ASN A 151 -19.70 -0.51 -14.57
N ARG A 152 -20.90 -0.24 -15.08
CA ARG A 152 -21.21 -0.24 -16.50
C ARG A 152 -21.42 1.16 -17.02
N VAL A 153 -20.90 1.46 -18.19
CA VAL A 153 -21.18 2.73 -18.91
C VAL A 153 -22.62 2.78 -19.40
N LEU A 154 -23.13 1.66 -19.90
CA LEU A 154 -24.48 1.54 -20.40
C LEU A 154 -25.15 0.39 -19.65
N ASP A 155 -26.06 0.71 -18.74
CA ASP A 155 -27.05 -0.26 -18.32
C ASP A 155 -28.21 -0.20 -19.33
N GLU A 156 -28.60 -1.36 -19.87
CA GLU A 156 -29.82 -1.44 -20.73
C GLU A 156 -30.98 -0.91 -19.91
N GLY A 157 -31.38 0.35 -20.17
CA GLY A 157 -32.45 1.03 -19.44
C GLY A 157 -32.05 2.23 -18.60
N ALA A 158 -30.77 2.49 -18.39
CA ALA A 158 -30.30 3.76 -17.84
C ALA A 158 -30.31 4.79 -18.98
N GLY A 159 -31.13 5.76 -18.91
CA GLY A 159 -31.52 6.78 -19.87
C GLY A 159 -30.55 7.13 -20.98
N GLU A 160 -31.09 7.45 -22.11
CA GLU A 160 -30.34 7.89 -23.29
C GLU A 160 -29.88 9.34 -23.14
N GLY A 161 -28.57 9.57 -23.09
CA GLY A 161 -27.98 10.90 -23.11
C GLY A 161 -26.51 10.85 -22.69
N PRO A 162 -25.66 11.79 -23.12
CA PRO A 162 -24.25 11.82 -22.75
C PRO A 162 -24.02 11.84 -21.24
N GLU A 163 -24.89 12.53 -20.52
CA GLU A 163 -24.88 12.60 -19.05
C GLU A 163 -25.34 11.31 -18.37
N ASN A 164 -25.99 10.41 -19.07
CA ASN A 164 -26.51 9.14 -18.59
C ASN A 164 -25.68 7.94 -19.06
N ASN A 165 -24.60 8.19 -19.79
CA ASN A 165 -23.69 7.15 -20.28
C ASN A 165 -22.72 6.64 -19.20
N PHE A 166 -22.75 7.25 -18.01
CA PHE A 166 -21.83 6.92 -16.93
C PHE A 166 -22.63 6.32 -15.78
N VAL A 167 -22.30 5.07 -15.44
CA VAL A 167 -22.81 4.44 -14.23
C VAL A 167 -21.74 4.60 -13.14
N THR A 168 -22.16 5.14 -12.02
CA THR A 168 -21.32 5.16 -10.81
C THR A 168 -21.55 3.89 -10.04
N TYR A 169 -20.50 3.36 -9.39
CA TYR A 169 -20.60 2.24 -8.48
C TYR A 169 -19.89 2.56 -7.18
N GLU A 170 -20.52 2.17 -6.05
CA GLU A 170 -20.00 2.41 -4.71
C GLU A 170 -19.49 1.12 -4.10
N TYR A 171 -18.26 1.18 -3.59
CA TYR A 171 -17.56 0.10 -2.89
C TYR A 171 -17.39 0.49 -1.41
N GLU A 172 -17.58 -0.46 -0.51
CA GLU A 172 -17.32 -0.32 0.91
C GLU A 172 -16.30 -1.37 1.34
N TRP A 173 -15.21 -0.91 1.94
CA TRP A 173 -14.14 -1.79 2.44
C TRP A 173 -13.88 -1.54 3.91
N ASP A 174 -13.56 -2.62 4.63
CA ASP A 174 -13.10 -2.59 6.02
C ASP A 174 -11.62 -2.98 6.06
N VAL A 175 -10.77 -2.11 6.61
CA VAL A 175 -9.33 -2.36 6.77
C VAL A 175 -9.12 -3.09 8.09
N ALA A 176 -9.35 -4.39 8.09
CA ALA A 176 -9.33 -5.20 9.31
C ALA A 176 -7.90 -5.36 9.87
N PRO A 177 -7.74 -5.65 11.18
CA PRO A 177 -6.47 -6.05 11.76
C PRO A 177 -5.86 -7.26 11.04
N GLY A 178 -4.55 -7.22 10.77
CA GLY A 178 -3.81 -8.25 10.02
C GLY A 178 -3.75 -8.00 8.52
N THR A 179 -4.29 -6.86 8.03
CA THR A 179 -4.25 -6.48 6.62
C THR A 179 -3.07 -5.58 6.27
N ALA A 180 -2.24 -5.19 7.24
CA ALA A 180 -1.07 -4.35 7.00
C ALA A 180 -0.18 -4.91 5.88
N GLY A 181 0.23 -4.04 4.94
CA GLY A 181 1.03 -4.44 3.78
C GLY A 181 0.74 -3.61 2.54
N THR A 182 1.29 -4.06 1.42
CA THR A 182 1.09 -3.45 0.10
C THR A 182 0.22 -4.37 -0.73
N TRP A 183 -0.81 -3.83 -1.37
CA TRP A 183 -1.82 -4.59 -2.08
C TRP A 183 -2.19 -3.92 -3.39
N ALA A 184 -2.55 -4.73 -4.38
CA ALA A 184 -3.09 -4.22 -5.63
C ALA A 184 -4.57 -3.83 -5.49
N TYR A 185 -4.99 -2.87 -6.29
CA TYR A 185 -6.37 -2.77 -6.78
C TYR A 185 -6.33 -2.61 -8.29
N HIS A 186 -7.30 -3.17 -8.98
CA HIS A 186 -7.30 -3.19 -10.44
C HIS A 186 -8.71 -3.41 -11.01
N ASP A 187 -8.87 -3.21 -12.31
CA ASP A 187 -10.07 -3.63 -13.03
C ASP A 187 -10.12 -5.16 -13.10
N HIS A 188 -11.28 -5.73 -12.85
CA HIS A 188 -11.48 -7.18 -12.87
C HIS A 188 -12.63 -7.58 -13.82
N ASN A 189 -12.76 -6.90 -14.94
CA ASN A 189 -13.72 -7.30 -15.95
C ASN A 189 -13.19 -8.48 -16.75
N TYR A 190 -13.60 -9.68 -16.36
CA TYR A 190 -13.16 -10.93 -16.98
C TYR A 190 -13.68 -11.12 -18.42
N GLU A 191 -14.75 -10.45 -18.82
CA GLU A 191 -15.31 -10.57 -20.17
C GLU A 191 -14.36 -10.08 -21.26
N ASN A 192 -13.43 -9.21 -20.91
CA ASN A 192 -12.38 -8.72 -21.79
C ASN A 192 -10.97 -9.23 -21.41
N HIS A 193 -10.90 -10.33 -20.65
CA HIS A 193 -9.63 -10.93 -20.20
C HIS A 193 -8.69 -9.94 -19.50
N ASN A 194 -9.21 -9.15 -18.55
CA ASN A 194 -8.49 -8.10 -17.86
C ASN A 194 -7.92 -7.01 -18.79
N GLY A 195 -8.56 -6.81 -19.94
CA GLY A 195 -8.04 -5.89 -20.94
C GLY A 195 -7.91 -4.45 -20.47
N ALA A 196 -8.78 -4.00 -19.57
CA ALA A 196 -8.68 -2.67 -18.98
C ALA A 196 -7.54 -2.57 -17.96
N GLU A 197 -7.27 -3.62 -17.19
CA GLU A 197 -6.09 -3.73 -16.34
C GLU A 197 -4.80 -3.63 -17.18
N HIS A 198 -4.68 -4.42 -18.25
CA HIS A 198 -3.52 -4.37 -19.15
C HIS A 198 -3.36 -3.00 -19.85
N LYS A 199 -4.43 -2.21 -19.90
CA LYS A 199 -4.37 -0.84 -20.42
C LYS A 199 -4.00 0.20 -19.38
N GLY A 200 -3.91 -0.16 -18.10
CA GLY A 200 -3.45 0.73 -17.04
C GLY A 200 -4.42 0.93 -15.89
N LEU A 201 -5.58 0.29 -15.88
CA LEU A 201 -6.52 0.36 -14.75
C LEU A 201 -6.05 -0.49 -13.56
N PHE A 202 -4.99 -0.04 -12.91
CA PHE A 202 -4.45 -0.61 -11.68
C PHE A 202 -3.77 0.45 -10.81
N GLY A 203 -3.67 0.16 -9.53
CA GLY A 203 -2.98 0.97 -8.54
C GLY A 203 -2.66 0.17 -7.28
N ALA A 204 -2.32 0.83 -6.19
CA ALA A 204 -2.00 0.17 -4.93
C ALA A 204 -2.71 0.75 -3.72
N ILE A 205 -2.89 -0.12 -2.73
CA ILE A 205 -3.23 0.24 -1.37
C ILE A 205 -2.03 -0.11 -0.48
N ILE A 206 -1.59 0.84 0.34
CA ILE A 206 -0.62 0.61 1.40
C ILE A 206 -1.35 0.71 2.73
N VAL A 207 -1.43 -0.40 3.44
CA VAL A 207 -2.05 -0.48 4.76
C VAL A 207 -0.98 -0.45 5.83
N HIS A 208 -1.04 0.54 6.71
CA HIS A 208 -0.18 0.67 7.86
C HIS A 208 -0.76 -0.10 9.07
N PRO A 209 0.08 -0.69 9.94
CA PRO A 209 -0.40 -1.31 11.16
C PRO A 209 -1.11 -0.31 12.08
N ALA A 210 -2.13 -0.74 12.81
CA ALA A 210 -2.80 0.07 13.80
C ALA A 210 -1.82 0.62 14.86
N GLY A 211 -1.93 1.91 15.19
CA GLY A 211 -1.07 2.57 16.17
C GLY A 211 0.36 2.84 15.71
N SER A 212 0.72 2.47 14.48
CA SER A 212 1.92 3.01 13.87
C SER A 212 1.62 4.47 13.50
N SER A 213 2.33 5.42 14.12
CA SER A 213 2.42 6.72 13.48
C SER A 213 2.92 6.45 12.06
N GLN A 214 2.18 6.89 11.06
CA GLN A 214 2.64 6.85 9.67
C GLN A 214 3.98 7.56 9.63
N GLN A 215 5.06 6.85 9.88
CA GLN A 215 6.37 7.35 9.59
C GLN A 215 6.61 7.17 8.09
N ALA A 216 5.92 8.01 7.32
CA ALA A 216 6.48 8.41 6.06
C ALA A 216 7.90 8.89 6.38
N GLY A 217 8.92 8.13 5.96
CA GLY A 217 10.29 8.58 6.09
C GLY A 217 11.23 7.77 6.98
N SER A 218 10.91 6.54 7.37
CA SER A 218 11.96 5.64 7.89
C SER A 218 12.96 5.21 6.80
N TYR A 219 12.59 5.40 5.52
CA TYR A 219 13.44 5.14 4.37
C TYR A 219 13.71 6.43 3.61
N SER A 220 14.91 6.58 3.08
CA SER A 220 15.25 7.79 2.32
C SER A 220 14.55 7.85 0.96
N LYS A 221 14.21 6.68 0.41
CA LYS A 221 13.42 6.51 -0.81
C LYS A 221 12.54 5.27 -0.70
N GLU A 222 11.37 5.36 -1.32
CA GLU A 222 10.40 4.29 -1.37
C GLU A 222 9.83 4.20 -2.78
N TYR A 223 9.88 3.02 -3.38
CA TYR A 223 9.45 2.78 -4.75
C TYR A 223 8.42 1.68 -4.81
N LEU A 224 7.37 1.91 -5.58
CA LEU A 224 6.39 0.90 -5.94
C LEU A 224 6.62 0.50 -7.40
N LEU A 225 6.81 -0.78 -7.64
CA LEU A 225 7.10 -1.34 -8.95
C LEU A 225 6.11 -2.45 -9.26
N TYR A 226 5.35 -2.25 -10.31
CA TYR A 226 4.43 -3.25 -10.84
C TYR A 226 5.14 -4.04 -11.94
N LEU A 227 4.96 -5.36 -11.91
CA LEU A 227 5.47 -6.29 -12.89
C LEU A 227 4.29 -6.69 -13.79
N GLY A 228 4.18 -6.09 -14.97
CA GLY A 228 3.24 -6.50 -16.01
C GLY A 228 3.87 -7.55 -16.93
N ASP A 229 3.09 -8.13 -17.83
CA ASP A 229 3.55 -9.27 -18.65
C ASP A 229 4.74 -8.94 -19.57
N ASP A 230 4.97 -7.68 -19.89
CA ASP A 230 6.02 -7.26 -20.85
C ASP A 230 6.84 -6.05 -20.37
N ALA A 231 6.46 -5.43 -19.24
CA ALA A 231 7.10 -4.22 -18.78
C ALA A 231 6.94 -3.99 -17.28
N PHE A 232 7.88 -3.23 -16.69
CA PHE A 232 7.73 -2.65 -15.37
C PHE A 232 7.04 -1.29 -15.44
N TRP A 233 6.07 -1.09 -14.54
CA TRP A 233 5.48 0.21 -14.27
C TRP A 233 5.83 0.61 -12.85
N GLY A 234 6.23 1.85 -12.62
CA GLY A 234 6.66 2.20 -11.28
C GLY A 234 6.51 3.66 -10.93
N VAL A 235 6.46 3.91 -9.63
CA VAL A 235 6.39 5.25 -9.08
C VAL A 235 7.32 5.37 -7.87
N GLU A 236 7.84 6.57 -7.65
CA GLU A 236 8.44 6.96 -6.38
C GLU A 236 7.33 7.38 -5.43
N ILE A 237 7.31 6.81 -4.23
CA ILE A 237 6.42 7.25 -3.16
C ILE A 237 7.11 8.42 -2.46
N ASP A 238 6.62 9.62 -2.69
CA ASP A 238 7.12 10.82 -2.03
C ASP A 238 6.55 10.89 -0.61
N GLY A 239 7.42 10.69 0.37
CA GLY A 239 7.03 10.70 1.78
C GLY A 239 6.50 12.06 2.29
N ALA A 240 6.81 13.18 1.62
CA ALA A 240 6.39 14.50 2.05
C ALA A 240 4.99 14.86 1.53
N THR A 241 4.74 14.60 0.26
CA THR A 241 3.49 14.98 -0.43
C THR A 241 2.66 13.78 -0.84
N LYS A 242 3.28 12.58 -0.83
CA LYS A 242 2.69 11.33 -1.34
C LYS A 242 2.13 11.46 -2.75
N GLN A 243 2.60 12.46 -3.49
CA GLN A 243 2.32 12.57 -4.89
C GLN A 243 3.10 11.52 -5.65
N GLN A 244 2.45 10.89 -6.58
CA GLN A 244 3.10 9.95 -7.46
C GLN A 244 4.04 10.70 -8.40
N SER A 245 5.32 10.35 -8.36
CA SER A 245 6.24 10.86 -9.36
C SER A 245 5.86 10.35 -10.73
N LYS A 246 6.16 11.14 -11.73
CA LYS A 246 5.89 10.79 -13.11
C LYS A 246 6.92 9.74 -13.57
N HIS A 247 6.49 8.50 -13.72
CA HIS A 247 7.32 7.43 -14.27
C HIS A 247 6.63 6.78 -15.46
N GLY A 248 7.44 6.32 -16.38
CA GLY A 248 7.00 5.56 -17.54
C GLY A 248 7.27 4.07 -17.40
N VAL A 249 7.17 3.37 -18.50
CA VAL A 249 7.52 1.96 -18.62
C VAL A 249 9.02 1.77 -18.37
N ASN A 250 9.37 0.75 -17.57
CA ASN A 250 10.74 0.45 -17.15
C ASN A 250 11.47 1.67 -16.54
N PRO A 251 10.91 2.31 -15.49
CA PRO A 251 11.44 3.56 -14.95
C PRO A 251 12.85 3.42 -14.38
N SER A 252 13.57 4.54 -14.33
CA SER A 252 14.83 4.64 -13.58
C SER A 252 14.54 5.21 -12.18
N PHE A 253 15.11 4.58 -11.16
CA PHE A 253 15.01 5.01 -9.77
C PHE A 253 16.36 5.54 -9.27
N ASN A 254 16.35 6.56 -8.42
CA ASN A 254 17.55 7.22 -7.93
C ASN A 254 17.62 7.17 -6.40
N ALA A 255 18.79 6.96 -5.83
CA ALA A 255 19.01 7.02 -4.40
C ALA A 255 20.40 7.55 -4.06
N SER A 256 20.51 8.23 -2.92
CA SER A 256 21.82 8.63 -2.41
C SER A 256 22.56 7.45 -1.80
N LYS A 257 23.87 7.43 -1.97
CA LYS A 257 24.72 6.36 -1.47
C LYS A 257 24.59 6.18 0.04
N ASN A 258 24.60 4.94 0.50
CA ASN A 258 24.49 4.50 1.89
C ASN A 258 23.12 4.79 2.54
N THR A 259 22.10 5.11 1.78
CA THR A 259 20.73 5.26 2.29
C THR A 259 19.95 3.96 2.17
N ASP A 260 18.93 3.79 3.01
CA ASP A 260 18.04 2.66 2.95
C ASP A 260 16.89 2.98 2.00
N VAL A 261 16.65 2.07 1.05
CA VAL A 261 15.62 2.18 0.00
C VAL A 261 14.69 1.01 0.11
N ARG A 262 13.39 1.29 0.17
CA ARG A 262 12.33 0.27 0.19
C ARG A 262 11.76 0.11 -1.22
N PHE A 263 11.61 -1.14 -1.63
CA PHE A 263 10.90 -1.52 -2.84
C PHE A 263 9.64 -2.31 -2.49
N HIS A 264 8.53 -1.93 -3.09
CA HIS A 264 7.29 -2.66 -3.10
C HIS A 264 7.10 -3.24 -4.49
N LEU A 265 7.07 -4.55 -4.61
CA LEU A 265 6.76 -5.23 -5.86
C LEU A 265 5.32 -5.71 -5.83
N ILE A 266 4.60 -5.54 -6.92
CA ILE A 266 3.28 -6.12 -7.16
C ILE A 266 3.32 -6.73 -8.56
N ALA A 267 3.09 -8.04 -8.69
CA ALA A 267 2.93 -8.68 -9.98
C ALA A 267 1.49 -8.51 -10.47
N LEU A 268 1.35 -8.09 -11.70
CA LEU A 268 0.08 -7.96 -12.44
C LEU A 268 0.16 -8.79 -13.72
N GLY A 269 -0.96 -8.92 -14.41
CA GLY A 269 -1.00 -9.73 -15.62
C GLY A 269 -1.09 -11.24 -15.35
N THR A 270 -0.54 -12.04 -16.23
CA THR A 270 -0.69 -13.50 -16.23
C THR A 270 0.61 -14.25 -16.04
N ASP A 271 1.75 -13.58 -16.17
CA ASP A 271 3.07 -14.18 -16.13
C ASP A 271 3.57 -14.41 -14.69
N ILE A 272 4.48 -15.39 -14.58
CA ILE A 272 5.34 -15.55 -13.40
C ILE A 272 6.66 -14.82 -13.68
N HIS A 273 6.95 -13.82 -12.86
CA HIS A 273 8.15 -13.02 -12.95
C HIS A 273 9.27 -13.61 -12.09
N ASN A 274 10.50 -13.38 -12.49
CA ASN A 274 11.68 -13.68 -11.70
C ASN A 274 12.51 -12.41 -11.49
N PHE A 275 12.08 -11.60 -10.55
CA PHE A 275 12.68 -10.30 -10.27
C PHE A 275 14.04 -10.41 -9.63
N SER A 276 14.98 -9.57 -10.06
CA SER A 276 16.26 -9.34 -9.41
C SER A 276 16.70 -7.88 -9.45
N LEU A 277 17.40 -7.45 -8.42
CA LEU A 277 18.19 -6.21 -8.39
C LEU A 277 19.65 -6.60 -8.44
N ASN A 278 20.28 -6.45 -9.61
CA ASN A 278 21.56 -7.08 -9.93
C ASN A 278 22.68 -6.72 -8.94
N GLY A 279 23.27 -7.75 -8.33
CA GLY A 279 24.34 -7.59 -7.34
C GLY A 279 23.93 -7.07 -5.98
N TYR A 280 22.63 -6.93 -5.70
CA TYR A 280 22.07 -6.72 -4.38
C TYR A 280 21.55 -8.02 -3.78
N LYS A 281 21.45 -8.04 -2.48
CA LYS A 281 20.78 -9.07 -1.70
C LYS A 281 19.93 -8.39 -0.63
N TRP A 282 18.81 -9.03 -0.29
CA TRP A 282 17.92 -8.55 0.76
C TRP A 282 17.38 -9.74 1.57
N PHE A 283 16.89 -9.47 2.76
CA PHE A 283 16.20 -10.48 3.53
C PHE A 283 14.83 -10.75 2.94
N ASP A 284 14.53 -12.03 2.71
CA ASP A 284 13.20 -12.48 2.31
C ASP A 284 12.23 -12.21 3.47
N PRO A 285 11.16 -11.41 3.24
CA PRO A 285 10.24 -11.01 4.29
C PRO A 285 9.68 -12.18 5.11
N GLY A 286 9.68 -12.02 6.43
CA GLY A 286 9.22 -13.07 7.36
C GLY A 286 10.19 -14.24 7.55
N THR A 287 11.38 -14.18 6.95
CA THR A 287 12.42 -15.20 7.09
C THR A 287 13.77 -14.60 7.50
N HIS A 288 14.77 -15.47 7.74
CA HIS A 288 16.17 -15.05 7.92
C HIS A 288 17.04 -15.33 6.69
N ASN A 289 16.42 -15.65 5.55
CA ASN A 289 17.14 -15.99 4.32
C ASN A 289 17.55 -14.73 3.58
N LEU A 290 18.79 -14.69 3.14
CA LEU A 290 19.31 -13.63 2.28
C LEU A 290 19.20 -14.07 0.82
N ILE A 291 18.31 -13.44 0.08
CA ILE A 291 18.04 -13.74 -1.32
C ILE A 291 18.54 -12.63 -2.25
N ASN A 292 18.66 -12.90 -3.53
CA ASN A 292 19.07 -11.95 -4.58
C ASN A 292 18.10 -11.92 -5.77
N GLN A 293 17.08 -12.75 -5.71
CA GLN A 293 15.99 -12.81 -6.67
C GLN A 293 14.76 -13.42 -6.02
N ILE A 294 13.58 -13.14 -6.58
CA ILE A 294 12.31 -13.68 -6.13
C ILE A 294 11.44 -14.03 -7.34
N ALA A 295 10.85 -15.22 -7.31
CA ALA A 295 9.75 -15.55 -8.19
C ALA A 295 8.45 -15.00 -7.60
N ILE A 296 7.67 -14.29 -8.42
CA ILE A 296 6.45 -13.62 -8.01
C ILE A 296 5.40 -13.81 -9.13
N GLY A 297 4.27 -14.38 -8.76
CA GLY A 297 3.15 -14.67 -9.66
C GLY A 297 2.07 -13.60 -9.65
N PRO A 298 1.04 -13.75 -10.49
CA PRO A 298 -0.05 -12.80 -10.59
C PRO A 298 -0.64 -12.44 -9.23
N LEU A 299 -0.79 -11.13 -8.95
CA LEU A 299 -1.33 -10.54 -7.73
C LEU A 299 -0.52 -10.80 -6.45
N GLU A 300 0.60 -11.49 -6.56
CA GLU A 300 1.55 -11.59 -5.46
C GLU A 300 2.32 -10.27 -5.27
N LYS A 301 2.83 -10.11 -4.07
CA LYS A 301 3.60 -8.93 -3.67
C LYS A 301 4.84 -9.31 -2.92
N HIS A 302 5.86 -8.47 -3.00
CA HIS A 302 7.09 -8.63 -2.25
C HIS A 302 7.64 -7.27 -1.84
N VAL A 303 7.87 -7.04 -0.55
CA VAL A 303 8.39 -5.78 -0.03
C VAL A 303 9.74 -6.03 0.61
N PHE A 304 10.76 -5.30 0.19
CA PHE A 304 12.11 -5.48 0.71
C PHE A 304 12.87 -4.15 0.82
N VAL A 305 13.95 -4.17 1.56
CA VAL A 305 14.81 -3.02 1.79
C VAL A 305 16.24 -3.37 1.38
N VAL A 306 16.88 -2.43 0.69
CA VAL A 306 18.32 -2.50 0.40
C VAL A 306 19.02 -1.23 0.82
N LYS A 307 20.29 -1.35 1.18
CA LYS A 307 21.16 -0.20 1.33
C LYS A 307 21.77 0.16 -0.03
N ALA A 308 21.43 1.35 -0.55
CA ALA A 308 21.94 1.86 -1.81
C ALA A 308 23.48 2.00 -1.74
N ASN A 309 24.20 1.16 -2.44
CA ASN A 309 25.66 1.14 -2.40
C ASN A 309 26.33 1.29 -3.77
N LYS A 310 25.61 0.98 -4.85
CA LYS A 310 26.11 1.06 -6.23
C LYS A 310 24.97 1.14 -7.22
N SER A 311 25.18 1.83 -8.32
CA SER A 311 24.26 1.82 -9.46
C SER A 311 24.20 0.43 -10.10
N THR A 312 23.01 0.03 -10.53
CA THR A 312 22.76 -1.28 -11.13
C THR A 312 21.47 -1.26 -11.96
N GLN A 313 21.09 -2.43 -12.44
CA GLN A 313 19.81 -2.66 -13.09
C GLN A 313 18.94 -3.61 -12.26
N TYR A 314 17.66 -3.37 -12.26
CA TYR A 314 16.65 -4.36 -11.89
C TYR A 314 16.09 -4.99 -13.17
N MET A 315 15.68 -6.25 -13.11
CA MET A 315 15.22 -6.97 -14.28
C MET A 315 14.31 -8.13 -13.92
N ASP A 316 13.51 -8.53 -14.89
CA ASP A 316 12.87 -9.83 -14.90
C ASP A 316 13.80 -10.85 -15.61
N ASN A 317 14.14 -11.92 -14.89
CA ASN A 317 14.97 -13.01 -15.44
C ASN A 317 14.13 -14.12 -16.11
N ASN A 318 12.80 -13.99 -16.17
CA ASN A 318 12.00 -14.81 -17.07
C ASN A 318 12.53 -14.65 -18.49
N PHE A 319 12.71 -15.76 -19.19
CA PHE A 319 13.39 -15.76 -20.49
C PHE A 319 12.72 -14.82 -21.50
N THR A 320 11.40 -14.90 -21.62
CA THR A 320 10.62 -14.09 -22.56
C THR A 320 10.70 -12.60 -22.18
N ASN A 321 10.43 -12.26 -20.93
CA ASN A 321 10.38 -10.87 -20.45
C ASN A 321 11.75 -10.19 -20.53
N LYS A 322 12.81 -10.95 -20.27
CA LYS A 322 14.19 -10.48 -20.48
C LYS A 322 14.49 -10.16 -21.94
N LEU A 323 14.04 -10.99 -22.87
CA LEU A 323 14.20 -10.74 -24.32
C LEU A 323 13.38 -9.52 -24.78
N LEU A 324 12.23 -9.27 -24.19
CA LEU A 324 11.40 -8.10 -24.45
C LEU A 324 11.98 -6.81 -23.83
N GLY A 325 13.08 -6.91 -23.08
CA GLY A 325 13.76 -5.75 -22.51
C GLY A 325 13.18 -5.27 -21.18
N MET A 326 12.52 -6.16 -20.42
CA MET A 326 11.98 -5.86 -19.10
C MET A 326 13.10 -5.63 -18.09
N THR A 327 13.66 -4.43 -18.15
CA THR A 327 14.83 -3.99 -17.37
C THR A 327 14.74 -2.51 -17.11
N GLY A 328 15.07 -2.06 -15.88
CA GLY A 328 15.19 -0.66 -15.54
C GLY A 328 16.48 -0.38 -14.76
N ASN A 329 16.74 0.89 -14.50
CA ASN A 329 17.96 1.30 -13.80
C ASN A 329 17.69 1.68 -12.34
N PHE A 330 18.61 1.31 -11.47
CA PHE A 330 18.72 1.82 -10.12
C PHE A 330 20.03 2.59 -10.00
N ILE A 331 19.95 3.91 -9.93
CA ILE A 331 21.08 4.84 -9.97
C ILE A 331 21.38 5.27 -8.54
N VAL A 332 22.65 5.16 -8.13
CA VAL A 332 23.14 5.56 -6.81
C VAL A 332 24.23 6.59 -6.99
N ASP A 333 24.04 7.77 -6.46
CA ASP A 333 24.90 8.97 -6.49
C ASP A 333 25.41 9.39 -5.10
#